data_8fd113892d4743f613d708cf5385092b
#
_entry.id   8fd113892d4743f613d708cf5385092b
#
_cell.length_a   1.000
_cell.length_b   1.000
_cell.length_c   1.000
_cell.angle_alpha   90.00
_cell.angle_beta   90.00
_cell.angle_gamma   90.00
#
_symmetry.space_group_name_H-M   'P 1'
#
loop_
_entity.id
_entity.type
_entity.pdbx_description
1 polymer ?
#
loop_
_entity_poly.entity_id
_entity_poly.type
_entity_poly.pdbx_seq_one_letter_code
_entity_poly.pdbx_strand_id
1 'polypeptide(L)'
;MRMDEINWMDVETYLQQEDRLMLVLGSCEQHGYLSLLTDVKIPLALADAASQQTGVLVAPPLNFGCSNYFLGYPGTLSLRITTLLDLVEDLVRSAYRH
;
A
#
# COMPACT_ATOMS: atom_id res chain seq x y z
N MET A 1 -4.80 7.83 -10.12
CA MET A 1 -5.93 8.08 -9.20
C MET A 1 -5.67 7.34 -7.89
N ARG A 2 -5.72 8.04 -6.78
CA ARG A 2 -5.42 7.49 -5.45
C ARG A 2 -6.62 7.63 -4.53
N MET A 3 -6.88 6.61 -3.73
CA MET A 3 -8.04 6.61 -2.80
C MET A 3 -7.95 7.71 -1.74
N ASP A 4 -6.75 8.15 -1.36
CA ASP A 4 -6.57 9.23 -0.38
C ASP A 4 -6.94 10.63 -0.92
N GLU A 5 -7.23 10.74 -2.20
CA GLU A 5 -7.61 12.00 -2.87
C GLU A 5 -9.08 12.06 -3.26
N ILE A 6 -9.85 10.99 -3.04
CA ILE A 6 -11.23 10.85 -3.49
C ILE A 6 -12.14 10.41 -2.33
N ASN A 7 -13.42 10.39 -2.57
CA ASN A 7 -14.44 9.96 -1.60
C ASN A 7 -15.14 8.67 -2.06
N TRP A 8 -16.04 8.14 -1.23
CA TRP A 8 -16.71 6.87 -1.51
C TRP A 8 -17.60 6.91 -2.76
N MET A 9 -18.19 8.06 -3.07
CA MET A 9 -19.04 8.24 -4.25
C MET A 9 -18.22 8.19 -5.55
N ASP A 10 -17.00 8.72 -5.48
CA ASP A 10 -16.05 8.62 -6.60
C ASP A 10 -15.64 7.16 -6.85
N VAL A 11 -15.44 6.39 -5.77
CA VAL A 11 -15.16 4.95 -5.88
C VAL A 11 -16.35 4.22 -6.48
N GLU A 12 -17.57 4.52 -6.05
CA GLU A 12 -18.78 3.93 -6.62
C GLU A 12 -18.89 4.20 -8.13
N THR A 13 -18.58 5.42 -8.55
CA THR A 13 -18.54 5.78 -9.98
C THR A 13 -17.43 5.03 -10.73
N TYR A 14 -16.25 4.92 -10.13
CA TYR A 14 -15.13 4.16 -10.70
C TYR A 14 -15.51 2.70 -10.94
N LEU A 15 -16.18 2.07 -9.97
CA LEU A 15 -16.57 0.66 -10.03
C LEU A 15 -17.60 0.35 -11.14
N GLN A 16 -18.25 1.35 -11.71
CA GLN A 16 -19.15 1.15 -12.87
C GLN A 16 -18.39 0.77 -14.15
N GLN A 17 -17.08 1.04 -14.21
CA GLN A 17 -16.28 0.83 -15.42
C GLN A 17 -15.02 0.00 -15.18
N GLU A 18 -14.53 -0.09 -13.94
CA GLU A 18 -13.28 -0.72 -13.61
C GLU A 18 -13.37 -1.37 -12.22
N ASP A 19 -12.94 -2.61 -12.10
CA ASP A 19 -12.99 -3.36 -10.83
C ASP A 19 -11.61 -3.74 -10.30
N ARG A 20 -10.55 -3.22 -10.89
CA ARG A 20 -9.18 -3.48 -10.43
C ARG A 20 -8.75 -2.45 -9.39
N LEU A 21 -7.94 -2.91 -8.45
CA LEU A 21 -7.36 -2.07 -7.40
C LEU A 21 -5.88 -2.45 -7.23
N MET A 22 -5.00 -1.46 -7.20
CA MET A 22 -3.59 -1.68 -6.86
C MET A 22 -3.38 -1.55 -5.36
N LEU A 23 -2.92 -2.63 -4.72
CA LEU A 23 -2.46 -2.60 -3.34
C LEU A 23 -0.96 -2.30 -3.34
N VAL A 24 -0.57 -1.28 -2.58
CA VAL A 24 0.83 -0.87 -2.43
C VAL A 24 1.32 -1.37 -1.08
N LEU A 25 2.21 -2.34 -1.10
CA LEU A 25 2.83 -2.91 0.10
C LEU A 25 4.22 -2.34 0.27
N GLY A 26 4.56 -1.96 1.49
CA GLY A 26 5.85 -1.39 1.81
C GLY A 26 6.35 -1.78 3.19
N SER A 27 7.32 -1.05 3.69
CA SER A 27 7.91 -1.26 5.00
C SER A 27 8.48 0.04 5.57
N CYS A 28 8.66 0.07 6.88
CA CYS A 28 9.32 1.13 7.62
C CYS A 28 10.56 0.53 8.27
N GLU A 29 11.71 0.69 7.64
CA GLU A 29 12.95 0.03 8.07
C GLU A 29 14.18 0.86 7.75
N GLN A 30 15.30 0.56 8.42
CA GLN A 30 16.55 1.22 8.12
C GLN A 30 16.87 1.11 6.63
N HIS A 31 17.41 2.16 6.06
CA HIS A 31 17.77 2.24 4.65
C HIS A 31 19.02 3.13 4.46
N GLY A 32 19.97 2.98 5.36
CA GLY A 32 21.18 3.81 5.38
C GLY A 32 20.83 5.29 5.54
N TYR A 33 21.31 6.11 4.62
CA TYR A 33 21.01 7.55 4.61
C TYR A 33 19.70 7.90 3.95
N LEU A 34 18.99 6.93 3.38
CA LEU A 34 17.69 7.15 2.76
C LEU A 34 16.56 7.14 3.80
N SER A 35 15.39 7.54 3.37
CA SER A 35 14.20 7.54 4.22
C SER A 35 13.89 6.15 4.77
N LEU A 36 13.41 6.09 6.01
CA LEU A 36 12.84 4.86 6.60
C LEU A 36 11.67 4.31 5.78
N LEU A 37 11.00 5.15 5.00
CA LEU A 37 9.89 4.77 4.13
C LEU A 37 10.28 4.64 2.66
N THR A 38 11.54 4.40 2.35
CA THR A 38 12.01 4.19 0.98
C THR A 38 11.19 3.09 0.29
N ASP A 39 10.89 2.00 1.01
CA ASP A 39 10.14 0.86 0.49
C ASP A 39 8.62 1.13 0.40
N VAL A 40 8.17 2.31 0.78
CA VAL A 40 6.80 2.82 0.51
C VAL A 40 6.84 3.82 -0.64
N LYS A 41 7.81 4.72 -0.63
CA LYS A 41 7.92 5.79 -1.64
C LYS A 41 8.15 5.25 -3.05
N ILE A 42 8.99 4.23 -3.18
CA ILE A 42 9.29 3.62 -4.49
C ILE A 42 8.06 2.91 -5.07
N PRO A 43 7.44 1.94 -4.40
CA PRO A 43 6.27 1.28 -4.96
C PRO A 43 5.08 2.23 -5.15
N LEU A 44 4.92 3.24 -4.31
CA LEU A 44 3.86 4.23 -4.50
C LEU A 44 4.08 5.05 -5.77
N ALA A 45 5.32 5.48 -6.05
CA ALA A 45 5.66 6.19 -7.27
C ALA A 45 5.41 5.33 -8.53
N LEU A 46 5.74 4.04 -8.45
CA LEU A 46 5.46 3.09 -9.53
C LEU A 46 3.95 2.90 -9.74
N ALA A 47 3.19 2.76 -8.66
CA ALA A 47 1.73 2.62 -8.72
C ALA A 47 1.07 3.87 -9.32
N ASP A 48 1.52 5.07 -8.92
CA ASP A 48 1.03 6.33 -9.48
C ASP A 48 1.28 6.40 -11.00
N ALA A 49 2.48 6.05 -11.45
CA ALA A 49 2.81 6.02 -12.87
C ALA A 49 1.95 5.01 -13.65
N ALA A 50 1.76 3.82 -13.09
CA ALA A 50 0.90 2.80 -13.67
C ALA A 50 -0.57 3.25 -13.72
N SER A 51 -1.06 3.89 -12.66
CA SER A 51 -2.42 4.44 -12.60
C SER A 51 -2.66 5.50 -13.67
N GLN A 52 -1.69 6.37 -13.92
CA GLN A 52 -1.79 7.38 -14.97
C GLN A 52 -1.94 6.76 -16.36
N GLN A 53 -1.36 5.60 -16.59
CA GLN A 53 -1.44 4.90 -17.88
C GLN A 53 -2.68 4.01 -18.02
N THR A 54 -3.14 3.44 -16.93
CA THR A 54 -4.19 2.38 -16.95
C THR A 54 -5.53 2.82 -16.41
N GLY A 55 -5.57 3.92 -15.63
CA GLY A 55 -6.76 4.35 -14.90
C GLY A 55 -7.09 3.49 -13.67
N VAL A 56 -6.24 2.52 -13.31
CA VAL A 56 -6.49 1.66 -12.15
C VAL A 56 -6.26 2.43 -10.86
N LEU A 57 -7.22 2.33 -9.94
CA LEU A 57 -7.23 3.01 -8.65
C LEU A 57 -6.12 2.46 -7.74
N VAL A 58 -5.42 3.37 -7.04
CA VAL A 58 -4.36 3.02 -6.09
C VAL A 58 -4.89 3.13 -4.67
N ALA A 59 -4.84 2.03 -3.92
CA ALA A 59 -5.20 2.00 -2.50
C ALA A 59 -4.17 2.75 -1.65
N PRO A 60 -4.55 3.18 -0.43
CA PRO A 60 -3.58 3.73 0.51
C PRO A 60 -2.43 2.75 0.73
N PRO A 61 -1.17 3.20 0.75
CA PRO A 61 -0.04 2.30 0.92
C PRO A 61 -0.01 1.71 2.32
N LEU A 62 0.36 0.44 2.42
CA LEU A 62 0.69 -0.19 3.69
C LEU A 62 2.13 0.17 4.05
N ASN A 63 2.29 1.02 5.08
CA ASN A 63 3.59 1.56 5.46
C ASN A 63 4.45 0.57 6.25
N PHE A 64 3.85 -0.48 6.80
CA PHE A 64 4.51 -1.43 7.69
C PHE A 64 4.47 -2.83 7.11
N GLY A 65 5.62 -3.49 7.10
CA GLY A 65 5.77 -4.86 6.66
C GLY A 65 6.52 -5.69 7.70
N CYS A 66 7.07 -6.80 7.27
CA CYS A 66 7.90 -7.66 8.12
C CYS A 66 9.37 -7.30 7.91
N SER A 67 9.94 -6.57 8.87
CA SER A 67 11.30 -6.04 8.82
C SER A 67 12.14 -6.51 10.00
N ASN A 68 11.95 -7.77 10.42
CA ASN A 68 12.60 -8.34 11.61
C ASN A 68 14.11 -8.24 11.57
N TYR A 69 14.72 -8.36 10.41
CA TYR A 69 16.18 -8.29 10.23
C TYR A 69 16.76 -6.94 10.66
N PHE A 70 15.95 -5.89 10.64
CA PHE A 70 16.41 -4.51 10.90
C PHE A 70 15.89 -3.93 12.21
N LEU A 71 15.25 -4.75 13.07
CA LEU A 71 14.68 -4.26 14.33
C LEU A 71 15.74 -3.66 15.29
N GLY A 72 16.98 -4.06 15.16
CA GLY A 72 18.08 -3.45 15.94
C GLY A 72 18.44 -2.02 15.55
N TYR A 73 17.94 -1.54 14.43
CA TYR A 73 18.20 -0.17 13.97
C TYR A 73 17.05 0.75 14.41
N PRO A 74 17.37 1.91 15.05
CA PRO A 74 16.34 2.87 15.47
C PRO A 74 15.43 3.28 14.31
N GLY A 75 14.14 3.35 14.58
CA GLY A 75 13.14 3.76 13.60
C GLY A 75 12.54 2.63 12.78
N THR A 76 13.14 1.45 12.77
CA THR A 76 12.53 0.27 12.15
C THR A 76 11.31 -0.19 12.96
N LEU A 77 10.16 -0.29 12.28
CA LEU A 77 8.90 -0.78 12.86
C LEU A 77 8.44 -1.99 12.04
N SER A 78 8.35 -3.15 12.69
CA SER A 78 8.02 -4.40 12.01
C SER A 78 6.75 -5.01 12.54
N LEU A 79 5.96 -5.56 11.62
CA LEU A 79 4.86 -6.46 11.96
C LEU A 79 5.39 -7.89 12.07
N ARG A 80 4.75 -8.70 12.91
CA ARG A 80 4.93 -10.15 12.85
C ARG A 80 4.37 -10.65 11.52
N ILE A 81 4.94 -11.71 10.97
CA ILE A 81 4.48 -12.26 9.69
C ILE A 81 2.99 -12.65 9.73
N THR A 82 2.52 -13.23 10.84
CA THR A 82 1.11 -13.59 11.02
C THR A 82 0.20 -12.36 10.99
N THR A 83 0.61 -11.26 11.61
CA THR A 83 -0.13 -10.00 11.60
C THR A 83 -0.20 -9.42 10.19
N LEU A 84 0.91 -9.43 9.46
CA LEU A 84 0.96 -8.95 8.07
C LEU A 84 0.03 -9.77 7.16
N LEU A 85 0.06 -11.10 7.29
CA LEU A 85 -0.82 -11.99 6.52
C LEU A 85 -2.29 -11.70 6.80
N ASP A 86 -2.66 -11.57 8.07
CA ASP A 86 -4.05 -11.27 8.47
C ASP A 86 -4.48 -9.89 7.95
N LEU A 87 -3.61 -8.90 8.05
CA LEU A 87 -3.90 -7.54 7.58
C LEU A 87 -4.15 -7.52 6.07
N VAL A 88 -3.28 -8.15 5.29
CA VAL A 88 -3.44 -8.22 3.82
C VAL A 88 -4.70 -9.01 3.46
N GLU A 89 -4.99 -10.11 4.16
CA GLU A 89 -6.23 -10.86 3.96
C GLU A 89 -7.46 -9.98 4.18
N ASP A 90 -7.49 -9.21 5.27
CA ASP A 90 -8.62 -8.33 5.58
C ASP A 90 -8.80 -7.25 4.50
N LEU A 91 -7.70 -6.66 4.01
CA LEU A 91 -7.75 -5.67 2.94
C LEU A 91 -8.29 -6.26 1.64
N VAL A 92 -7.81 -7.44 1.26
CA VAL A 92 -8.26 -8.13 0.04
C VAL A 92 -9.74 -8.51 0.14
N ARG A 93 -10.17 -9.05 1.29
CA ARG A 93 -11.58 -9.39 1.52
C ARG A 93 -12.48 -8.17 1.47
N SER A 94 -12.05 -7.06 2.06
CA SER A 94 -12.82 -5.80 2.02
C SER A 94 -12.93 -5.26 0.60
N ALA A 95 -11.83 -5.26 -0.16
CA ALA A 95 -11.83 -4.82 -1.55
C ALA A 95 -12.72 -5.71 -2.43
N TYR A 96 -12.65 -7.02 -2.24
CA TYR A 96 -13.46 -7.98 -3.00
C TYR A 96 -14.97 -7.83 -2.76
N ARG A 97 -15.37 -7.29 -1.60
CA ARG A 97 -16.76 -7.07 -1.24
C ARG A 97 -17.44 -6.00 -2.09
N HIS A 98 -16.69 -5.06 -2.60
CA HIS A 98 -17.18 -3.92 -3.39
C HIS A 98 -17.01 -4.15 -4.88
#